data_800cd8cf55479a134ca90a2879ff6e08
#
_entry.id   800cd8cf55479a134ca90a2879ff6e08
#
_cell.length_a   1.000
_cell.length_b   1.000
_cell.length_c   1.000
_cell.angle_alpha   90.00
_cell.angle_beta   90.00
_cell.angle_gamma   90.00
#
_symmetry.space_group_name_H-M   'P 1'
#
loop_
_entity.id
_entity.type
_entity.pdbx_description
1 polymer ?
#
loop_
_entity_poly.entity_id
_entity_poly.type
_entity_poly.pdbx_seq_one_letter_code
_entity_poly.pdbx_strand_id
1 'polypeptide(L)'
;MRYLIGLLTLSLLCCGVSLPADALSQGFFFWRGQGIQLTGLLAIGLMSALLLMASRPHWLEQRLGGLDKLYQLHKWSGISSCVLVLMHWVLSKSPRWLIQLGWLQPGAPRPRGADAWQCLAREAGELAFYGLILLLIVSLIRTLP
;
A
#
# COMPACT_ATOMS: atom_id res chain seq x y z
N MET A 1 9.23 15.77 -4.16
CA MET A 1 9.45 14.86 -5.28
C MET A 1 10.68 13.96 -5.08
N ARG A 2 11.87 14.50 -4.80
CA ARG A 2 13.11 13.71 -4.59
C ARG A 2 12.98 12.64 -3.50
N TYR A 3 12.31 12.90 -2.37
CA TYR A 3 12.11 11.94 -1.28
C TYR A 3 11.13 10.80 -1.64
N LEU A 4 10.09 11.10 -2.43
CA LEU A 4 9.18 10.08 -2.95
C LEU A 4 9.89 9.15 -3.93
N ILE A 5 10.74 9.72 -4.80
CA ILE A 5 11.58 8.93 -5.71
C ILE A 5 12.55 8.07 -4.90
N GLY A 6 13.18 8.62 -3.86
CA GLY A 6 14.07 7.86 -2.97
C GLY A 6 13.38 6.69 -2.26
N LEU A 7 12.14 6.89 -1.77
CA LEU A 7 11.35 5.84 -1.15
C LEU A 7 10.97 4.75 -2.16
N LEU A 8 10.57 5.16 -3.36
CA LEU A 8 10.24 4.24 -4.45
C LEU A 8 11.46 3.41 -4.88
N THR A 9 12.62 4.07 -5.08
CA THR A 9 13.85 3.37 -5.48
C THR A 9 14.32 2.41 -4.40
N LEU A 10 14.29 2.79 -3.13
CA LEU A 10 14.65 1.93 -2.02
C LEU A 10 13.73 0.72 -1.93
N SER A 11 12.41 0.91 -2.06
CA SER A 11 11.44 -0.19 -2.03
C SER A 11 11.60 -1.14 -3.20
N LEU A 12 11.88 -0.61 -4.40
CA LEU A 12 12.17 -1.42 -5.59
C LEU A 12 13.48 -2.19 -5.45
N LEU A 13 14.51 -1.59 -4.87
CA LEU A 13 15.77 -2.27 -4.59
C LEU A 13 15.60 -3.39 -3.58
N CYS A 14 14.90 -3.15 -2.46
CA CYS A 14 14.60 -4.19 -1.48
C CYS A 14 13.81 -5.34 -2.10
N CYS A 15 12.82 -5.03 -2.95
CA CYS A 15 12.04 -6.05 -3.64
C CYS A 15 12.91 -6.82 -4.65
N GLY A 16 13.77 -6.11 -5.41
CA GLY A 16 14.67 -6.72 -6.39
C GLY A 16 15.71 -7.66 -5.79
N VAL A 17 16.29 -7.28 -4.64
CA VAL A 17 17.24 -8.14 -3.90
C VAL A 17 16.57 -9.39 -3.33
N SER A 18 15.27 -9.32 -3.04
CA SER A 18 14.50 -10.46 -2.50
C SER A 18 14.02 -11.44 -3.58
N LEU A 19 14.20 -11.13 -4.87
CA LEU A 19 13.78 -12.00 -5.96
C LEU A 19 14.76 -13.16 -6.13
N PRO A 20 14.27 -14.42 -6.21
CA PRO A 20 15.10 -15.56 -6.54
C PRO A 20 15.56 -15.51 -8.03
N ALA A 21 16.67 -16.18 -8.33
CA ALA A 21 17.24 -16.17 -9.68
C ALA A 21 16.28 -16.73 -10.77
N ASP A 22 15.36 -17.60 -10.37
CA ASP A 22 14.34 -18.22 -11.23
C ASP A 22 12.98 -17.48 -11.16
N ALA A 23 12.94 -16.24 -10.69
CA ALA A 23 11.70 -15.46 -10.51
C ALA A 23 10.84 -15.39 -11.78
N LEU A 24 11.45 -15.33 -12.95
CA LEU A 24 10.74 -15.25 -14.24
C LEU A 24 9.96 -16.51 -14.59
N SER A 25 10.36 -17.68 -14.08
CA SER A 25 9.66 -18.95 -14.28
C SER A 25 8.52 -19.19 -13.28
N GLN A 26 8.42 -18.35 -12.27
CA GLN A 26 7.41 -18.47 -11.22
C GLN A 26 6.03 -18.04 -11.70
N GLY A 27 5.00 -18.77 -11.26
CA GLY A 27 3.61 -18.53 -11.65
C GLY A 27 2.97 -17.29 -11.03
N PHE A 28 1.70 -17.06 -11.40
CA PHE A 28 0.87 -15.93 -10.95
C PHE A 28 0.90 -15.68 -9.42
N PHE A 29 0.84 -16.73 -8.61
CA PHE A 29 0.80 -16.59 -7.14
C PHE A 29 2.08 -15.99 -6.55
N PHE A 30 3.23 -16.28 -7.16
CA PHE A 30 4.50 -15.69 -6.76
C PHE A 30 4.52 -14.18 -7.03
N TRP A 31 4.25 -13.77 -8.27
CA TRP A 31 4.25 -12.36 -8.66
C TRP A 31 3.20 -11.54 -7.92
N ARG A 32 2.04 -12.15 -7.68
CA ARG A 32 1.02 -11.55 -6.82
C ARG A 32 1.55 -11.32 -5.39
N GLY A 33 2.25 -12.30 -4.81
CA GLY A 33 2.87 -12.18 -3.49
C GLY A 33 3.83 -11.01 -3.42
N GLN A 34 4.73 -10.89 -4.41
CA GLN A 34 5.66 -9.76 -4.53
C GLN A 34 4.94 -8.42 -4.68
N GLY A 35 3.90 -8.36 -5.49
CA GLY A 35 3.07 -7.17 -5.66
C GLY A 35 2.37 -6.73 -4.37
N ILE A 36 1.86 -7.66 -3.58
CA ILE A 36 1.26 -7.38 -2.27
C ILE A 36 2.30 -6.82 -1.30
N GLN A 37 3.50 -7.41 -1.22
CA GLN A 37 4.57 -6.93 -0.35
C GLN A 37 5.03 -5.52 -0.75
N LEU A 38 5.26 -5.30 -2.04
CA LEU A 38 5.71 -3.99 -2.55
C LEU A 38 4.67 -2.90 -2.30
N THR A 39 3.41 -3.13 -2.67
CA THR A 39 2.33 -2.15 -2.48
C THR A 39 2.08 -1.87 -1.00
N GLY A 40 2.15 -2.89 -0.15
CA GLY A 40 2.02 -2.74 1.30
C GLY A 40 3.15 -1.91 1.90
N LEU A 41 4.40 -2.21 1.56
CA LEU A 41 5.57 -1.48 2.05
C LEU A 41 5.53 -0.01 1.63
N LEU A 42 5.22 0.27 0.36
CA LEU A 42 5.08 1.62 -0.16
C LEU A 42 3.94 2.38 0.51
N ALA A 43 2.80 1.74 0.70
CA ALA A 43 1.64 2.36 1.36
C ALA A 43 1.96 2.76 2.80
N ILE A 44 2.58 1.86 3.59
CA ILE A 44 2.98 2.14 4.97
C ILE A 44 4.00 3.28 5.02
N GLY A 45 5.01 3.26 4.14
CA GLY A 45 6.02 4.32 4.05
C GLY A 45 5.41 5.69 3.73
N LEU A 46 4.49 5.76 2.77
CA LEU A 46 3.79 7.01 2.44
C LEU A 46 2.87 7.47 3.56
N MET A 47 2.13 6.56 4.21
CA MET A 47 1.28 6.90 5.34
C MET A 47 2.10 7.46 6.52
N SER A 48 3.26 6.87 6.80
CA SER A 48 4.18 7.37 7.84
C SER A 48 4.69 8.77 7.50
N ALA A 49 5.04 9.02 6.24
CA ALA A 49 5.43 10.34 5.75
C ALA A 49 4.28 11.36 5.84
N LEU A 50 3.04 10.94 5.55
CA LEU A 50 1.85 11.78 5.67
C LEU A 50 1.59 12.20 7.13
N LEU A 51 1.72 11.29 8.10
CA LEU A 51 1.61 11.57 9.52
C LEU A 51 2.68 12.58 9.97
N LEU A 52 3.93 12.39 9.51
CA LEU A 52 5.01 13.33 9.78
C LEU A 52 4.72 14.73 9.20
N MET A 53 4.21 14.81 7.98
CA MET A 53 3.83 16.09 7.37
C MET A 53 2.62 16.73 8.07
N ALA A 54 1.67 15.93 8.55
CA ALA A 54 0.51 16.41 9.29
C ALA A 54 0.88 17.03 10.65
N SER A 55 1.94 16.55 11.31
CA SER A 55 2.45 17.12 12.56
C SER A 55 3.18 18.47 12.39
N ARG A 56 3.42 18.89 11.14
CA ARG A 56 4.06 20.17 10.76
C ARG A 56 5.32 20.49 11.55
N PRO A 57 6.32 19.64 11.62
CA PRO A 57 7.54 19.94 12.36
C PRO A 57 8.29 21.08 11.67
N HIS A 58 8.69 22.09 12.44
CA HIS A 58 9.31 23.32 11.94
C HIS A 58 10.54 23.09 11.05
N TRP A 59 11.37 22.09 11.40
CA TRP A 59 12.53 21.71 10.58
C TRP A 59 12.15 21.21 9.18
N LEU A 60 11.00 20.55 9.04
CA LEU A 60 10.52 20.03 7.75
C LEU A 60 9.98 21.16 6.88
N GLU A 61 9.26 22.11 7.48
CA GLU A 61 8.77 23.31 6.81
C GLU A 61 9.91 24.14 6.25
N GLN A 62 10.95 24.39 7.05
CA GLN A 62 12.14 25.13 6.59
C GLN A 62 12.86 24.42 5.43
N ARG A 63 13.03 23.10 5.51
CA ARG A 63 13.69 22.32 4.44
C ARG A 63 12.91 22.23 3.15
N LEU A 64 11.59 22.24 3.21
CA LEU A 64 10.73 22.18 2.02
C LEU A 64 10.47 23.54 1.39
N GLY A 65 10.81 24.63 2.09
CA GLY A 65 10.67 25.99 1.56
C GLY A 65 9.25 26.54 1.69
N GLY A 66 8.58 26.22 2.80
CA GLY A 66 7.32 26.82 3.22
C GLY A 66 6.12 25.86 3.24
N LEU A 67 5.06 26.32 3.90
CA LEU A 67 3.82 25.54 4.12
C LEU A 67 3.12 25.12 2.82
N ASP A 68 3.16 25.96 1.79
CA ASP A 68 2.50 25.66 0.50
C ASP A 68 3.09 24.40 -0.15
N LYS A 69 4.41 24.28 -0.14
CA LYS A 69 5.07 23.10 -0.68
C LYS A 69 4.83 21.85 0.17
N LEU A 70 4.79 22.03 1.48
CA LEU A 70 4.43 20.95 2.41
C LEU A 70 3.02 20.44 2.13
N TYR A 71 2.06 21.35 1.94
CA TYR A 71 0.68 21.01 1.60
C TYR A 71 0.57 20.28 0.25
N GLN A 72 1.25 20.79 -0.78
CA GLN A 72 1.28 20.13 -2.09
C GLN A 72 1.88 18.71 -1.99
N LEU A 73 2.97 18.55 -1.26
CA LEU A 73 3.60 17.25 -1.06
C LEU A 73 2.67 16.30 -0.30
N HIS A 74 2.02 16.77 0.77
CA HIS A 74 1.01 16.01 1.52
C HIS A 74 -0.13 15.55 0.61
N LYS A 75 -0.69 16.46 -0.20
CA LYS A 75 -1.76 16.15 -1.16
C LYS A 75 -1.36 15.04 -2.13
N TRP A 76 -0.21 15.18 -2.81
CA TRP A 76 0.23 14.19 -3.79
C TRP A 76 0.62 12.85 -3.15
N SER A 77 1.26 12.88 -1.98
CA SER A 77 1.55 11.66 -1.22
C SER A 77 0.28 10.96 -0.75
N GLY A 78 -0.75 11.72 -0.37
CA GLY A 78 -2.06 11.18 -0.01
C GLY A 78 -2.73 10.45 -1.16
N ILE A 79 -2.78 11.08 -2.34
CA ILE A 79 -3.33 10.47 -3.56
C ILE A 79 -2.56 9.19 -3.92
N SER A 80 -1.23 9.24 -3.90
CA SER A 80 -0.39 8.08 -4.19
C SER A 80 -0.60 6.94 -3.20
N SER A 81 -0.73 7.26 -1.91
CA SER A 81 -1.02 6.28 -0.86
C SER A 81 -2.38 5.61 -1.09
N CYS A 82 -3.41 6.37 -1.44
CA CYS A 82 -4.74 5.82 -1.75
C CYS A 82 -4.69 4.84 -2.92
N VAL A 83 -4.00 5.20 -4.00
CA VAL A 83 -3.83 4.32 -5.17
C VAL A 83 -3.12 3.03 -4.78
N LEU A 84 -2.03 3.11 -4.01
CA LEU A 84 -1.28 1.94 -3.56
C LEU A 84 -2.10 1.03 -2.64
N VAL A 85 -2.86 1.59 -1.71
CA VAL A 85 -3.75 0.83 -0.82
C VAL A 85 -4.85 0.14 -1.62
N LEU A 86 -5.42 0.81 -2.62
CA LEU A 86 -6.40 0.23 -3.51
C LEU A 86 -5.80 -0.94 -4.32
N MET A 87 -4.62 -0.74 -4.90
CA MET A 87 -3.89 -1.81 -5.62
C MET A 87 -3.58 -2.99 -4.70
N HIS A 88 -3.11 -2.74 -3.49
CA HIS A 88 -2.85 -3.77 -2.48
C HIS A 88 -4.12 -4.58 -2.18
N TRP A 89 -5.24 -3.91 -1.97
CA TRP A 89 -6.54 -4.54 -1.71
C TRP A 89 -7.00 -5.39 -2.90
N VAL A 90 -6.93 -4.87 -4.12
CA VAL A 90 -7.27 -5.60 -5.36
C VAL A 90 -6.41 -6.85 -5.51
N LEU A 91 -5.09 -6.72 -5.34
CA LEU A 91 -4.17 -7.87 -5.39
C LEU A 91 -4.50 -8.90 -4.32
N SER A 92 -4.89 -8.47 -3.13
CA SER A 92 -5.26 -9.37 -2.01
C SER A 92 -6.53 -10.17 -2.32
N LYS A 93 -7.51 -9.56 -2.97
CA LYS A 93 -8.80 -10.20 -3.32
C LYS A 93 -8.77 -10.92 -4.67
N SER A 94 -7.79 -10.66 -5.52
CA SER A 94 -7.71 -11.18 -6.90
C SER A 94 -7.90 -12.70 -7.05
N PRO A 95 -7.36 -13.60 -6.18
CA PRO A 95 -7.57 -15.03 -6.37
C PRO A 95 -9.04 -15.45 -6.23
N ARG A 96 -9.79 -14.80 -5.34
CA ARG A 96 -11.21 -15.11 -5.17
C ARG A 96 -12.00 -14.80 -6.43
N TRP A 97 -11.74 -13.66 -7.04
CA TRP A 97 -12.42 -13.24 -8.28
C TRP A 97 -12.02 -14.12 -9.47
N LEU A 98 -10.72 -14.45 -9.60
CA LEU A 98 -10.24 -15.31 -10.69
C LEU A 98 -10.78 -16.73 -10.59
N ILE A 99 -10.96 -17.27 -9.37
CA ILE A 99 -11.60 -18.57 -9.15
C ILE A 99 -13.09 -18.50 -9.50
N GLN A 100 -13.79 -17.44 -9.12
CA GLN A 100 -15.21 -17.26 -9.44
C GLN A 100 -15.44 -17.12 -10.95
N LEU A 101 -14.48 -16.52 -11.67
CA LEU A 101 -14.51 -16.40 -13.14
C LEU A 101 -14.07 -17.68 -13.86
N GLY A 102 -13.66 -18.72 -13.13
CA GLY A 102 -13.20 -19.99 -13.72
C GLY A 102 -11.80 -19.94 -14.35
N TRP A 103 -11.06 -18.86 -14.16
CA TRP A 103 -9.72 -18.67 -14.73
C TRP A 103 -8.60 -19.31 -13.89
N LEU A 104 -8.88 -19.59 -12.62
CA LEU A 104 -7.96 -20.27 -11.71
C LEU A 104 -8.68 -21.43 -11.02
N GLN A 105 -7.99 -22.57 -10.93
CA GLN A 105 -8.49 -23.66 -10.09
C GLN A 105 -8.24 -23.36 -8.62
N PRO A 106 -9.18 -23.71 -7.72
CA PRO A 106 -8.95 -23.61 -6.28
C PRO A 106 -7.70 -24.40 -5.93
N GLY A 107 -6.71 -23.74 -5.36
CA GLY A 107 -5.51 -24.40 -4.85
C GLY A 107 -5.84 -25.35 -3.69
N ALA A 108 -4.91 -26.26 -3.38
CA ALA A 108 -5.05 -27.17 -2.26
C ALA A 108 -5.49 -26.45 -0.98
N PRO A 109 -6.39 -27.04 -0.18
CA PRO A 109 -6.83 -26.44 1.08
C PRO A 109 -5.60 -26.14 1.94
N ARG A 110 -5.45 -24.91 2.36
CA ARG A 110 -4.37 -24.54 3.30
C ARG A 110 -4.55 -25.37 4.59
N PRO A 111 -3.45 -25.91 5.14
CA PRO A 111 -3.53 -26.61 6.42
C PRO A 111 -4.25 -25.72 7.45
N ARG A 112 -5.14 -26.31 8.24
CA ARG A 112 -5.95 -25.67 9.30
C ARG A 112 -5.11 -25.16 10.48
N GLY A 113 -3.98 -24.55 10.23
CA GLY A 113 -3.07 -23.94 11.19
C GLY A 113 -2.61 -22.57 10.69
N ALA A 114 -3.46 -21.88 9.90
CA ALA A 114 -3.19 -20.48 9.59
C ALA A 114 -3.08 -19.76 10.93
N ASP A 115 -1.84 -19.33 11.24
CA ASP A 115 -1.49 -18.68 12.49
C ASP A 115 -2.53 -17.60 12.83
N ALA A 116 -2.97 -17.54 14.08
CA ALA A 116 -3.92 -16.53 14.57
C ALA A 116 -3.49 -15.12 14.15
N TRP A 117 -2.18 -14.88 14.01
CA TRP A 117 -1.58 -13.67 13.49
C TRP A 117 -1.95 -13.36 12.04
N GLN A 118 -2.02 -14.33 11.16
CA GLN A 118 -2.40 -14.11 9.76
C GLN A 118 -3.89 -13.74 9.64
N CYS A 119 -4.72 -14.33 10.49
CA CYS A 119 -6.14 -14.01 10.56
C CYS A 119 -6.33 -12.57 11.08
N LEU A 120 -5.69 -12.23 12.19
CA LEU A 120 -5.72 -10.90 12.80
C LEU A 120 -5.18 -9.84 11.84
N ALA A 121 -4.05 -10.10 11.18
CA ALA A 121 -3.47 -9.16 10.21
C ALA A 121 -4.40 -8.89 9.02
N ARG A 122 -5.16 -9.90 8.58
CA ARG A 122 -6.14 -9.73 7.50
C ARG A 122 -7.31 -8.86 7.95
N GLU A 123 -7.88 -9.13 9.11
CA GLU A 123 -9.00 -8.37 9.66
C GLU A 123 -8.60 -6.92 9.95
N ALA A 124 -7.43 -6.72 10.56
CA ALA A 124 -6.87 -5.39 10.78
C ALA A 124 -6.63 -4.63 9.47
N GLY A 125 -6.14 -5.31 8.43
CA GLY A 125 -5.96 -4.73 7.10
C GLY A 125 -7.30 -4.32 6.46
N GLU A 126 -8.34 -5.11 6.58
CA GLU A 126 -9.69 -4.78 6.07
C GLU A 126 -10.28 -3.58 6.84
N LEU A 127 -10.17 -3.56 8.16
CA LEU A 127 -10.61 -2.42 8.98
C LEU A 127 -9.86 -1.13 8.63
N ALA A 128 -8.54 -1.21 8.45
CA ALA A 128 -7.72 -0.06 8.05
C ALA A 128 -8.12 0.46 6.66
N PHE A 129 -8.43 -0.43 5.72
CA PHE A 129 -8.90 -0.06 4.39
C PHE A 129 -10.24 0.68 4.43
N TYR A 130 -11.23 0.14 5.15
CA TYR A 130 -12.53 0.82 5.30
C TYR A 130 -12.42 2.13 6.07
N GLY A 131 -11.56 2.19 7.08
CA GLY A 131 -11.25 3.43 7.80
C GLY A 131 -10.66 4.50 6.89
N LEU A 132 -9.73 4.13 6.01
CA LEU A 132 -9.15 5.05 5.02
C LEU A 132 -10.22 5.57 4.05
N ILE A 133 -11.09 4.71 3.54
CA ILE A 133 -12.20 5.11 2.65
C ILE A 133 -13.13 6.10 3.37
N LEU A 134 -13.48 5.81 4.62
CA LEU A 134 -14.32 6.70 5.42
C LEU A 134 -13.67 8.09 5.59
N LEU A 135 -12.40 8.13 5.93
CA LEU A 135 -11.65 9.39 6.07
C LEU A 135 -11.58 10.16 4.74
N LEU A 136 -11.42 9.47 3.62
CA LEU A 136 -11.46 10.08 2.29
C LEU A 136 -12.83 10.71 2.00
N ILE A 137 -13.91 9.99 2.24
CA ILE A 137 -15.28 10.48 2.04
C ILE A 137 -15.53 11.72 2.90
N VAL A 138 -15.19 11.66 4.19
CA VAL A 138 -15.36 12.79 5.11
C VAL A 138 -14.53 14.00 4.66
N SER A 139 -13.29 13.78 4.21
CA SER A 139 -12.43 14.84 3.68
C SER A 139 -13.01 15.46 2.43
N LEU A 140 -13.59 14.66 1.53
CA LEU A 140 -14.18 15.13 0.28
C LEU A 140 -15.46 15.93 0.53
N ILE A 141 -16.32 15.47 1.44
CA ILE A 141 -17.56 16.18 1.81
C ILE A 141 -17.24 17.54 2.45
N ARG A 142 -16.17 17.65 3.24
CA ARG A 142 -15.74 18.90 3.87
C ARG A 142 -15.17 19.93 2.89
N THR A 143 -14.74 19.50 1.71
CA THR A 143 -14.20 20.39 0.66
C THR A 143 -15.26 20.82 -0.35
N LEU A 144 -16.47 20.26 -0.30
CA LEU A 144 -17.61 20.73 -1.08
C LEU A 144 -18.24 21.94 -0.37
N PRO A 145 -18.44 23.08 -1.07
CA PRO A 145 -19.03 24.30 -0.50
C PRO A 145 -20.49 24.08 -0.07
#